data_cbe7fa8cded8c3b3358b65581c5cb1bf
#
_entry.id   cbe7fa8cded8c3b3358b65581c5cb1bf
#
_cell.length_a   1.000
_cell.length_b   1.000
_cell.length_c   1.000
_cell.angle_alpha   90.00
_cell.angle_beta   90.00
_cell.angle_gamma   90.00
#
_symmetry.space_group_name_H-M   'P 1'
#
loop_
_entity.id
_entity.type
_entity.pdbx_description
1 polymer ?
#
loop_
_entity_poly.entity_id
_entity_poly.type
_entity_poly.pdbx_seq_one_letter_code
_entity_poly.pdbx_strand_id
1 'polypeptide(L)'
;MRLYIITKRTLFSIGFCLLIGVIAGGIALTSTVQAIQTASAQREIPIYCVDTDKKQVALSFDAAWGNEQTEHLLDILDKYNVKTTFFLVGDWVEKYPESVKEISKRGHDVGNHSNTHPHMTQMSVDDMNTQIQTCNEKIKALTGKCPSLFRAPWRAYKKSMGKRCSGNG
;
A
#
# COMPACT_ATOMS: atom_id res chain seq x y z
N MET A 1 -1.67 41.31 -62.43
CA MET A 1 -1.34 39.99 -61.93
C MET A 1 0.11 40.01 -61.41
N ARG A 2 0.39 39.96 -60.13
CA ARG A 2 1.77 39.98 -59.60
C ARG A 2 2.28 38.55 -59.55
N LEU A 3 3.25 38.22 -60.40
CA LEU A 3 3.95 36.93 -60.36
C LEU A 3 4.99 36.96 -59.22
N TYR A 4 4.83 36.10 -58.19
CA TYR A 4 5.84 35.89 -57.14
C TYR A 4 6.84 34.85 -57.63
N ILE A 5 8.08 35.24 -57.84
CA ILE A 5 9.16 34.31 -58.17
C ILE A 5 9.71 33.75 -56.81
N ILE A 6 9.41 32.49 -56.54
CA ILE A 6 9.94 31.80 -55.38
C ILE A 6 11.36 31.33 -55.68
N THR A 7 12.34 31.87 -54.98
CA THR A 7 13.74 31.47 -55.15
C THR A 7 14.07 30.22 -54.36
N LYS A 8 15.11 29.48 -54.75
CA LYS A 8 15.59 28.30 -54.00
C LYS A 8 15.89 28.64 -52.54
N ARG A 9 16.38 29.85 -52.24
CA ARG A 9 16.62 30.33 -50.87
C ARG A 9 15.33 30.44 -50.04
N THR A 10 14.26 30.96 -50.65
CA THR A 10 12.97 31.10 -49.98
C THR A 10 12.36 29.74 -49.64
N LEU A 11 12.44 28.77 -50.58
CA LEU A 11 12.01 27.40 -50.33
C LEU A 11 12.79 26.72 -49.20
N PHE A 12 14.10 26.92 -49.15
CA PHE A 12 14.96 26.38 -48.10
C PHE A 12 14.62 26.98 -46.73
N SER A 13 14.38 28.30 -46.65
CA SER A 13 13.98 28.99 -45.42
C SER A 13 12.63 28.51 -44.91
N ILE A 14 11.64 28.30 -45.77
CA ILE A 14 10.32 27.77 -45.42
C ILE A 14 10.45 26.34 -44.87
N GLY A 15 11.20 25.47 -45.55
CA GLY A 15 11.46 24.10 -45.08
C GLY A 15 12.15 24.04 -43.73
N PHE A 16 13.13 24.95 -43.51
CA PHE A 16 13.82 25.02 -42.20
C PHE A 16 12.90 25.49 -41.08
N CYS A 17 12.05 26.51 -41.32
CA CYS A 17 11.07 26.97 -40.33
C CYS A 17 10.03 25.89 -39.99
N LEU A 18 9.57 25.13 -40.99
CA LEU A 18 8.65 24.01 -40.75
C LEU A 18 9.29 22.89 -39.93
N LEU A 19 10.55 22.58 -40.19
CA LEU A 19 11.30 21.58 -39.42
C LEU A 19 11.46 21.99 -37.93
N ILE A 20 11.82 23.26 -37.70
CA ILE A 20 11.89 23.80 -36.33
C ILE A 20 10.53 23.75 -35.65
N GLY A 21 9.45 24.08 -36.34
CA GLY A 21 8.10 24.01 -35.80
C GLY A 21 7.69 22.59 -35.39
N VAL A 22 8.03 21.58 -36.19
CA VAL A 22 7.77 20.16 -35.87
C VAL A 22 8.58 19.71 -34.66
N ILE A 23 9.87 20.09 -34.58
CA ILE A 23 10.71 19.72 -33.44
C ILE A 23 10.21 20.40 -32.17
N ALA A 24 9.89 21.68 -32.19
CA ALA A 24 9.37 22.43 -31.03
C ALA A 24 8.01 21.87 -30.57
N GLY A 25 7.12 21.52 -31.51
CA GLY A 25 5.85 20.87 -31.22
C GLY A 25 6.02 19.49 -30.59
N GLY A 26 6.96 18.70 -31.09
CA GLY A 26 7.30 17.39 -30.54
C GLY A 26 7.81 17.48 -29.12
N ILE A 27 8.70 18.43 -28.81
CA ILE A 27 9.23 18.66 -27.44
C ILE A 27 8.10 19.13 -26.50
N ALA A 28 7.23 20.02 -26.92
CA ALA A 28 6.09 20.48 -26.12
C ALA A 28 5.11 19.35 -25.81
N LEU A 29 4.80 18.48 -26.78
CA LEU A 29 3.94 17.30 -26.59
C LEU A 29 4.54 16.29 -25.60
N THR A 30 5.84 15.99 -25.71
CA THR A 30 6.50 15.06 -24.79
C THR A 30 6.55 15.60 -23.36
N SER A 31 6.76 16.90 -23.20
CA SER A 31 6.77 17.55 -21.88
C SER A 31 5.39 17.53 -21.21
N THR A 32 4.31 17.73 -21.96
CA THR A 32 2.93 17.65 -21.44
C THR A 32 2.53 16.22 -21.07
N VAL A 33 2.93 15.22 -21.86
CA VAL A 33 2.67 13.81 -21.55
C VAL A 33 3.40 13.37 -20.27
N GLN A 34 4.64 13.79 -20.07
CA GLN A 34 5.38 13.51 -18.82
C GLN A 34 4.77 14.21 -17.61
N ALA A 35 4.30 15.46 -17.75
CA ALA A 35 3.63 16.18 -16.67
C ALA A 35 2.30 15.49 -16.27
N ILE A 36 1.54 14.99 -17.22
CA ILE A 36 0.29 14.24 -16.96
C ILE A 36 0.59 12.91 -16.25
N GLN A 37 1.64 12.19 -16.65
CA GLN A 37 2.04 10.94 -16.00
C GLN A 37 2.53 11.16 -14.57
N THR A 38 3.24 12.24 -14.28
CA THR A 38 3.68 12.59 -12.93
C THR A 38 2.52 13.04 -12.04
N ALA A 39 1.52 13.73 -12.57
CA ALA A 39 0.32 14.11 -11.82
C ALA A 39 -0.62 12.93 -11.55
N SER A 40 -0.61 11.90 -12.39
CA SER A 40 -1.38 10.66 -12.28
C SER A 40 -0.69 9.60 -11.40
N ALA A 41 0.53 9.84 -10.90
CA ALA A 41 1.18 8.93 -9.95
C ALA A 41 0.34 8.88 -8.66
N GLN A 42 -0.55 7.91 -8.57
CA GLN A 42 -1.39 7.66 -7.42
C GLN A 42 -0.49 7.55 -6.17
N ARG A 43 -0.68 8.45 -5.22
CA ARG A 43 0.06 8.41 -3.96
C ARG A 43 -0.33 7.13 -3.23
N GLU A 44 0.59 6.19 -3.12
CA GLU A 44 0.44 5.03 -2.26
C GLU A 44 0.53 5.50 -0.80
N ILE A 45 -0.62 5.82 -0.23
CA ILE A 45 -0.76 6.23 1.17
C ILE A 45 -1.48 5.12 1.93
N PRO A 46 -1.27 4.98 3.24
CA PRO A 46 -2.04 4.06 4.06
C PRO A 46 -3.55 4.36 3.99
N ILE A 47 -4.37 3.34 4.18
CA ILE A 47 -5.82 3.51 4.27
C ILE A 47 -6.11 4.12 5.65
N TYR A 48 -6.65 5.33 5.67
CA TYR A 48 -7.05 6.03 6.89
C TYR A 48 -8.56 6.01 7.13
N CYS A 49 -9.34 5.97 6.05
CA CYS A 49 -10.79 5.90 6.10
C CYS A 49 -11.33 5.24 4.84
N VAL A 50 -12.57 4.81 4.91
CA VAL A 50 -13.32 4.30 3.76
C VAL A 50 -14.36 5.35 3.39
N ASP A 51 -14.45 5.68 2.09
CA ASP A 51 -15.44 6.58 1.55
C ASP A 51 -16.82 5.87 1.55
N THR A 52 -17.70 6.31 2.45
CA THR A 52 -19.03 5.70 2.62
C THR A 52 -19.99 6.69 3.26
N ASP A 53 -21.23 6.69 2.79
CA ASP A 53 -22.34 7.47 3.40
C ASP A 53 -22.90 6.81 4.68
N LYS A 54 -22.50 5.60 4.99
CA LYS A 54 -22.96 4.86 6.16
C LYS A 54 -22.22 5.33 7.41
N LYS A 55 -22.95 5.57 8.49
CA LYS A 55 -22.38 5.87 9.82
C LYS A 55 -21.81 4.58 10.43
N GLN A 56 -20.57 4.25 10.08
CA GLN A 56 -19.88 3.04 10.51
C GLN A 56 -18.47 3.38 11.03
N VAL A 57 -17.98 2.57 11.94
CA VAL A 57 -16.60 2.59 12.43
C VAL A 57 -15.97 1.21 12.27
N ALA A 58 -14.69 1.16 11.95
CA ALA A 58 -13.91 -0.07 11.95
C ALA A 58 -13.08 -0.14 13.24
N LEU A 59 -13.33 -1.16 14.04
CA LEU A 59 -12.51 -1.46 15.22
C LEU A 59 -11.34 -2.35 14.84
N SER A 60 -10.19 -2.13 15.47
CA SER A 60 -9.04 -2.99 15.32
C SER A 60 -8.16 -2.95 16.57
N PHE A 61 -7.46 -4.05 16.83
CA PHE A 61 -6.59 -4.22 17.97
C PHE A 61 -5.20 -4.65 17.50
N ASP A 62 -4.15 -4.11 18.12
CA ASP A 62 -2.79 -4.52 17.89
C ASP A 62 -2.36 -5.43 19.08
N ALA A 63 -1.90 -6.65 18.79
CA ALA A 63 -1.42 -7.60 19.80
C ALA A 63 0.09 -7.80 19.67
N ALA A 64 0.82 -7.24 20.62
CA ALA A 64 2.28 -7.26 20.67
C ALA A 64 2.82 -7.76 22.02
N TRP A 65 2.08 -7.55 23.12
CA TRP A 65 2.48 -7.90 24.49
C TRP A 65 1.31 -8.54 25.23
N GLY A 66 1.59 -9.59 26.00
CA GLY A 66 0.59 -10.25 26.83
C GLY A 66 -0.61 -10.82 26.05
N ASN A 67 -1.39 -11.68 26.67
CA ASN A 67 -2.65 -12.17 26.12
C ASN A 67 -3.75 -12.33 27.20
N GLU A 68 -3.52 -11.82 28.39
CA GLU A 68 -4.38 -12.01 29.55
C GLU A 68 -5.79 -11.46 29.33
N GLN A 69 -5.90 -10.44 28.49
CA GLN A 69 -7.18 -9.80 28.17
C GLN A 69 -7.83 -10.33 26.89
N THR A 70 -7.14 -11.19 26.13
CA THR A 70 -7.59 -11.59 24.79
C THR A 70 -8.94 -12.31 24.86
N GLU A 71 -9.09 -13.30 25.73
CA GLU A 71 -10.32 -14.06 25.87
C GLU A 71 -11.49 -13.17 26.32
N HIS A 72 -11.28 -12.35 27.34
CA HIS A 72 -12.29 -11.42 27.82
C HIS A 72 -12.74 -10.41 26.73
N LEU A 73 -11.79 -9.90 25.94
CA LEU A 73 -12.10 -9.03 24.81
C LEU A 73 -12.94 -9.76 23.76
N LEU A 74 -12.59 -10.99 23.42
CA LEU A 74 -13.33 -11.80 22.47
C LEU A 74 -14.77 -12.07 22.95
N ASP A 75 -14.97 -12.34 24.24
CA ASP A 75 -16.29 -12.52 24.83
C ASP A 75 -17.16 -11.26 24.75
N ILE A 76 -16.55 -10.08 24.96
CA ILE A 76 -17.25 -8.79 24.78
C ILE A 76 -17.65 -8.60 23.33
N LEU A 77 -16.74 -8.86 22.38
CA LEU A 77 -17.04 -8.72 20.96
C LEU A 77 -18.15 -9.67 20.50
N ASP A 78 -18.16 -10.91 20.98
CA ASP A 78 -19.22 -11.86 20.71
C ASP A 78 -20.56 -11.45 21.33
N LYS A 79 -20.54 -10.96 22.57
CA LYS A 79 -21.75 -10.44 23.25
C LYS A 79 -22.46 -9.36 22.45
N TYR A 80 -21.70 -8.49 21.79
CA TYR A 80 -22.24 -7.40 20.97
C TYR A 80 -22.31 -7.73 19.48
N ASN A 81 -21.99 -8.98 19.08
CA ASN A 81 -21.93 -9.44 17.70
C ASN A 81 -21.06 -8.53 16.81
N VAL A 82 -19.91 -8.09 17.34
CA VAL A 82 -18.96 -7.23 16.63
C VAL A 82 -17.80 -8.06 16.11
N LYS A 83 -17.50 -7.95 14.82
CA LYS A 83 -16.28 -8.50 14.23
C LYS A 83 -15.28 -7.39 13.98
N THR A 84 -13.99 -7.70 14.15
CA THR A 84 -12.90 -6.73 14.13
C THR A 84 -11.66 -7.36 13.50
N THR A 85 -10.64 -6.54 13.25
CA THR A 85 -9.34 -6.99 12.79
C THR A 85 -8.33 -6.95 13.94
N PHE A 86 -7.64 -8.06 14.16
CA PHE A 86 -6.50 -8.14 15.07
C PHE A 86 -5.20 -8.12 14.27
N PHE A 87 -4.36 -7.12 14.47
CA PHE A 87 -3.03 -7.04 13.89
C PHE A 87 -2.02 -7.66 14.86
N LEU A 88 -1.46 -8.81 14.49
CA LEU A 88 -0.64 -9.64 15.38
C LEU A 88 0.84 -9.50 15.03
N VAL A 89 1.67 -9.33 16.05
CA VAL A 89 3.13 -9.42 15.94
C VAL A 89 3.54 -10.89 15.88
N GLY A 90 4.46 -11.26 15.01
CA GLY A 90 4.89 -12.63 14.81
C GLY A 90 5.45 -13.31 16.08
N ASP A 91 6.16 -12.58 16.94
CA ASP A 91 6.62 -13.09 18.24
C ASP A 91 5.45 -13.36 19.18
N TRP A 92 4.39 -12.55 19.13
CA TRP A 92 3.16 -12.79 19.87
C TRP A 92 2.41 -14.02 19.34
N VAL A 93 2.37 -14.20 18.03
CA VAL A 93 1.77 -15.36 17.35
C VAL A 93 2.45 -16.66 17.80
N GLU A 94 3.77 -16.66 17.88
CA GLU A 94 4.55 -17.81 18.32
C GLU A 94 4.35 -18.12 19.80
N LYS A 95 4.28 -17.07 20.62
CA LYS A 95 4.12 -17.21 22.08
C LYS A 95 2.70 -17.63 22.48
N TYR A 96 1.67 -17.22 21.74
CA TYR A 96 0.27 -17.43 22.10
C TYR A 96 -0.56 -18.06 20.95
N PRO A 97 -0.17 -19.24 20.44
CA PRO A 97 -0.80 -19.86 19.27
C PRO A 97 -2.29 -20.17 19.48
N GLU A 98 -2.71 -20.51 20.69
CA GLU A 98 -4.11 -20.80 20.98
C GLU A 98 -4.98 -19.54 20.92
N SER A 99 -4.47 -18.40 21.36
CA SER A 99 -5.16 -17.12 21.22
C SER A 99 -5.36 -16.75 19.74
N VAL A 100 -4.36 -17.00 18.88
CA VAL A 100 -4.47 -16.76 17.44
C VAL A 100 -5.56 -17.63 16.81
N LYS A 101 -5.57 -18.91 17.13
CA LYS A 101 -6.60 -19.84 16.66
C LYS A 101 -8.00 -19.42 17.11
N GLU A 102 -8.15 -19.02 18.36
CA GLU A 102 -9.43 -18.60 18.92
C GLU A 102 -9.93 -17.30 18.27
N ILE A 103 -9.06 -16.29 18.05
CA ILE A 103 -9.39 -15.07 17.29
C ILE A 103 -9.94 -15.43 15.90
N SER A 104 -9.24 -16.29 15.17
CA SER A 104 -9.64 -16.72 13.84
C SER A 104 -10.93 -17.54 13.85
N LYS A 105 -11.09 -18.48 14.79
CA LYS A 105 -12.26 -19.36 14.96
C LYS A 105 -13.53 -18.56 15.25
N ARG A 106 -13.43 -17.50 16.07
CA ARG A 106 -14.55 -16.59 16.38
C ARG A 106 -14.87 -15.64 15.23
N GLY A 107 -14.21 -15.78 14.05
CA GLY A 107 -14.54 -15.07 12.83
C GLY A 107 -14.05 -13.62 12.77
N HIS A 108 -13.00 -13.29 13.52
CA HIS A 108 -12.29 -12.02 13.39
C HIS A 108 -11.23 -12.10 12.30
N ASP A 109 -10.95 -10.96 11.66
CA ASP A 109 -9.83 -10.86 10.72
C ASP A 109 -8.50 -10.84 11.46
N VAL A 110 -7.52 -11.55 10.90
CA VAL A 110 -6.15 -11.55 11.39
C VAL A 110 -5.25 -10.84 10.39
N GLY A 111 -4.70 -9.71 10.81
CA GLY A 111 -3.75 -8.90 10.06
C GLY A 111 -2.32 -9.07 10.59
N ASN A 112 -1.37 -8.61 9.81
CA ASN A 112 0.06 -8.65 10.11
C ASN A 112 0.53 -7.34 10.75
N HIS A 113 1.31 -7.44 11.86
CA HIS A 113 1.90 -6.28 12.55
C HIS A 113 3.44 -6.38 12.63
N SER A 114 4.09 -6.91 11.59
CA SER A 114 5.51 -7.29 11.53
C SER A 114 5.86 -8.51 12.40
N ASN A 115 7.09 -9.01 12.29
CA ASN A 115 7.50 -10.17 13.08
C ASN A 115 7.93 -9.80 14.51
N THR A 116 8.74 -8.74 14.68
CA THR A 116 9.36 -8.36 15.97
C THR A 116 9.04 -6.94 16.44
N HIS A 117 8.06 -6.28 15.81
CA HIS A 117 7.65 -4.90 16.12
C HIS A 117 8.76 -3.83 15.99
N PRO A 118 9.60 -3.84 14.94
CA PRO A 118 10.71 -2.90 14.81
C PRO A 118 10.28 -1.52 14.28
N HIS A 119 11.19 -0.55 14.36
CA HIS A 119 11.06 0.73 13.64
C HIS A 119 11.31 0.53 12.13
N MET A 120 10.30 0.09 11.38
CA MET A 120 10.44 -0.33 9.98
C MET A 120 10.98 0.76 9.05
N THR A 121 10.76 2.05 9.35
CA THR A 121 11.30 3.16 8.54
C THR A 121 12.82 3.26 8.58
N GLN A 122 13.47 2.66 9.58
CA GLN A 122 14.91 2.62 9.74
C GLN A 122 15.56 1.38 9.11
N MET A 123 14.75 0.45 8.60
CA MET A 123 15.21 -0.81 8.04
C MET A 123 15.46 -0.73 6.53
N SER A 124 16.26 -1.65 6.02
CA SER A 124 16.36 -1.91 4.58
C SER A 124 15.03 -2.46 4.05
N VAL A 125 14.83 -2.39 2.74
CA VAL A 125 13.63 -2.95 2.10
C VAL A 125 13.55 -4.46 2.25
N ASP A 126 14.69 -5.15 2.21
CA ASP A 126 14.75 -6.60 2.32
C ASP A 126 14.47 -7.07 3.76
N ASP A 127 14.96 -6.34 4.76
CA ASP A 127 14.61 -6.62 6.15
C ASP A 127 13.13 -6.36 6.42
N MET A 128 12.54 -5.28 5.87
CA MET A 128 11.09 -5.05 5.97
C MET A 128 10.28 -6.20 5.38
N ASN A 129 10.69 -6.73 4.22
CA ASN A 129 10.04 -7.89 3.60
C ASN A 129 10.13 -9.12 4.49
N THR A 130 11.31 -9.40 5.02
CA THR A 130 11.52 -10.52 5.94
C THR A 130 10.60 -10.42 7.16
N GLN A 131 10.46 -9.23 7.75
CA GLN A 131 9.54 -8.98 8.86
C GLN A 131 8.08 -9.31 8.50
N ILE A 132 7.63 -8.92 7.31
CA ILE A 132 6.26 -9.15 6.85
C ILE A 132 6.05 -10.63 6.51
N GLN A 133 6.96 -11.23 5.74
CA GLN A 133 6.83 -12.61 5.28
C GLN A 133 6.85 -13.60 6.45
N THR A 134 7.81 -13.47 7.36
CA THR A 134 7.92 -14.36 8.54
C THR A 134 6.65 -14.31 9.39
N CYS A 135 6.09 -13.13 9.62
CA CYS A 135 4.84 -13.01 10.35
C CYS A 135 3.66 -13.64 9.60
N ASN A 136 3.56 -13.43 8.28
CA ASN A 136 2.53 -14.05 7.44
C ASN A 136 2.58 -15.58 7.50
N GLU A 137 3.77 -16.16 7.43
CA GLU A 137 3.96 -17.62 7.51
C GLU A 137 3.52 -18.18 8.86
N LYS A 138 3.89 -17.54 9.98
CA LYS A 138 3.45 -17.90 11.32
C LYS A 138 1.92 -17.86 11.47
N ILE A 139 1.28 -16.80 11.00
CA ILE A 139 -0.18 -16.66 11.05
C ILE A 139 -0.85 -17.71 10.17
N LYS A 140 -0.37 -17.89 8.94
CA LYS A 140 -0.91 -18.88 7.99
C LYS A 140 -0.82 -20.31 8.53
N ALA A 141 0.26 -20.66 9.20
CA ALA A 141 0.44 -21.98 9.80
C ALA A 141 -0.63 -22.31 10.86
N LEU A 142 -1.13 -21.31 11.60
CA LEU A 142 -2.12 -21.48 12.64
C LEU A 142 -3.57 -21.33 12.17
N THR A 143 -3.81 -20.44 11.22
CA THR A 143 -5.17 -20.06 10.78
C THR A 143 -5.56 -20.66 9.42
N GLY A 144 -4.59 -21.20 8.67
CA GLY A 144 -4.76 -21.66 7.28
C GLY A 144 -4.90 -20.53 6.26
N LYS A 145 -4.93 -19.26 6.70
CA LYS A 145 -5.12 -18.09 5.83
C LYS A 145 -3.93 -17.14 5.91
N CYS A 146 -3.49 -16.61 4.76
CA CYS A 146 -2.49 -15.55 4.73
C CYS A 146 -3.16 -14.21 5.03
N PRO A 147 -2.57 -13.37 5.93
CA PRO A 147 -3.07 -12.02 6.15
C PRO A 147 -3.10 -11.19 4.87
N SER A 148 -4.21 -10.50 4.62
CA SER A 148 -4.35 -9.54 3.52
C SER A 148 -4.09 -8.09 3.96
N LEU A 149 -4.06 -7.84 5.28
CA LEU A 149 -3.88 -6.52 5.86
C LEU A 149 -2.57 -6.47 6.65
N PHE A 150 -1.88 -5.36 6.49
CA PHE A 150 -0.66 -5.05 7.23
C PHE A 150 -0.78 -3.70 7.93
N ARG A 151 -0.40 -3.65 9.20
CA ARG A 151 -0.25 -2.40 9.95
C ARG A 151 1.21 -2.23 10.37
N ALA A 152 1.84 -1.14 9.93
CA ALA A 152 3.22 -0.87 10.33
C ALA A 152 3.29 -0.54 11.84
N PRO A 153 4.25 -1.12 12.59
CA PRO A 153 4.57 -0.70 13.94
C PRO A 153 4.85 0.80 14.03
N TRP A 154 4.56 1.41 15.18
CA TRP A 154 4.81 2.84 15.45
C TRP A 154 4.06 3.79 14.50
N ARG A 155 3.05 3.32 13.77
CA ARG A 155 2.36 4.06 12.70
C ARG A 155 3.34 4.64 11.66
N ALA A 156 4.52 4.04 11.55
CA ALA A 156 5.58 4.47 10.67
C ALA A 156 5.33 3.96 9.25
N TYR A 157 5.08 4.87 8.30
CA TYR A 157 4.86 4.55 6.90
C TYR A 157 6.05 4.99 6.04
N LYS A 158 6.48 4.09 5.15
CA LYS A 158 7.45 4.37 4.09
C LYS A 158 6.85 3.89 2.76
N LYS A 159 6.94 4.69 1.71
CA LYS A 159 6.33 4.39 0.39
C LYS A 159 6.67 2.99 -0.15
N SER A 160 7.86 2.48 0.17
CA SER A 160 8.30 1.13 -0.22
C SER A 160 7.52 -0.01 0.44
N MET A 161 6.82 0.23 1.55
CA MET A 161 6.00 -0.78 2.24
C MET A 161 4.71 -1.08 1.46
N GLY A 162 4.05 -0.08 0.86
CA GLY A 162 2.77 -0.23 0.15
C GLY A 162 2.85 -1.12 -1.09
N LYS A 163 3.98 -1.11 -1.78
CA LYS A 163 4.16 -1.88 -3.03
C LYS A 163 4.21 -3.39 -2.86
N ARG A 164 4.41 -3.92 -1.66
CA ARG A 164 4.71 -5.33 -1.44
C ARG A 164 3.64 -6.11 -0.67
N CYS A 165 2.68 -5.44 -0.05
CA CYS A 165 1.53 -6.13 0.55
C CYS A 165 0.51 -6.60 -0.50
N SER A 166 0.54 -6.05 -1.73
CA SER A 166 -0.38 -6.37 -2.82
C SER A 166 0.15 -7.39 -3.84
N GLY A 167 1.33 -7.97 -3.64
CA GLY A 167 2.07 -8.67 -4.68
C GLY A 167 2.07 -10.20 -4.65
N ASN A 168 1.36 -10.86 -3.74
CA ASN A 168 1.28 -12.33 -3.72
C ASN A 168 -0.15 -12.77 -3.35
N GLY A 169 -1.05 -12.64 -4.31
CA GLY A 169 -2.31 -13.36 -4.36
C GLY A 169 -2.17 -14.58 -5.25
#